data_5b74bce1c81c3c20286c5f6b133861e2
#
_entry.id   5b74bce1c81c3c20286c5f6b133861e2
#
_cell.length_a   1.000
_cell.length_b   1.000
_cell.length_c   1.000
_cell.angle_alpha   90.00
_cell.angle_beta   90.00
_cell.angle_gamma   90.00
#
_symmetry.space_group_name_H-M   'P 1'
#
loop_
_entity.id
_entity.type
_entity.pdbx_description
1 polymer ?
#
loop_
_entity_poly.entity_id
_entity_poly.type
_entity_poly.pdbx_seq_one_letter_code
_entity_poly.pdbx_strand_id
1 'polypeptide(L)'
;MHLLISNIAQVILLLIALAFKDEAGNSIFPLSPLEILWANLVTSSFLALGLGLEEAQPDIMYRPPHDLKVGVFTRELITDKMVYGSFMGSLCLVAFASVIYGAGDGTASMGDDCNEGWNSTCRTVFEARATTYATLTFLLLVTAWEVKHFSRSLFNLDPDRYPGKLSVFHSIWRNQFLFWAVIAGFVIAFPVIYLPAVNRVVFKHQGISWHWGIVFGCVMVYLALVESWKAMKRRFGIGSGKNATLTMADAETRAGLRSLTPISLSANASVEASYNASVTEK
;
A
#
# COMPACT_ATOMS: atom_id res chain seq x y z
N MET A 1 1.42 7.48 0.69
CA MET A 1 0.19 6.69 0.56
C MET A 1 0.25 5.41 1.39
N HIS A 2 1.18 4.54 1.12
CA HIS A 2 1.36 3.24 1.77
C HIS A 2 1.40 3.33 3.31
N LEU A 3 2.20 4.24 3.88
CA LEU A 3 2.32 4.46 5.33
C LEU A 3 0.98 4.80 6.01
N LEU A 4 0.11 5.54 5.35
CA LEU A 4 -1.19 5.90 5.93
C LEU A 4 -2.15 4.70 5.96
N ILE A 5 -2.11 3.82 4.97
CA ILE A 5 -2.88 2.57 4.96
C ILE A 5 -2.46 1.70 6.14
N SER A 6 -1.14 1.54 6.34
CA SER A 6 -0.57 0.81 7.48
C SER A 6 -1.07 1.35 8.82
N ASN A 7 -0.97 2.66 9.03
CA ASN A 7 -1.38 3.28 10.28
C ASN A 7 -2.87 3.15 10.55
N ILE A 8 -3.72 3.30 9.52
CA ILE A 8 -5.18 3.10 9.65
C ILE A 8 -5.48 1.66 10.05
N ALA A 9 -4.84 0.68 9.41
CA ALA A 9 -5.02 -0.73 9.74
C ALA A 9 -4.63 -1.03 11.18
N GLN A 10 -3.48 -0.51 11.64
CA GLN A 10 -3.01 -0.70 13.01
C GLN A 10 -3.92 -0.04 14.04
N VAL A 11 -4.43 1.16 13.77
CA VAL A 11 -5.38 1.84 14.66
C VAL A 11 -6.68 1.05 14.77
N ILE A 12 -7.25 0.58 13.67
CA ILE A 12 -8.47 -0.23 13.67
C ILE A 12 -8.25 -1.53 14.46
N LEU A 13 -7.14 -2.22 14.18
CA LEU A 13 -6.77 -3.44 14.88
C LEU A 13 -6.67 -3.23 16.39
N LEU A 14 -5.96 -2.19 16.83
CA LEU A 14 -5.75 -1.92 18.25
C LEU A 14 -7.03 -1.48 18.95
N LEU A 15 -7.85 -0.63 18.32
CA LEU A 15 -9.11 -0.18 18.92
C LEU A 15 -10.09 -1.34 19.17
N ILE A 16 -10.23 -2.23 18.19
CA ILE A 16 -11.11 -3.39 18.33
C ILE A 16 -10.52 -4.40 19.32
N ALA A 17 -9.19 -4.51 19.34
CA ALA A 17 -8.51 -5.43 20.24
C ALA A 17 -8.68 -5.09 21.73
N LEU A 18 -9.00 -3.85 22.08
CA LEU A 18 -9.36 -3.49 23.46
C LEU A 18 -10.57 -4.27 24.00
N ALA A 19 -11.38 -4.85 23.12
CA ALA A 19 -12.51 -5.70 23.51
C ALA A 19 -12.07 -7.11 23.99
N PHE A 20 -10.85 -7.57 23.63
CA PHE A 20 -10.33 -8.85 24.09
C PHE A 20 -9.71 -8.67 25.47
N LYS A 21 -10.26 -9.39 26.45
CA LYS A 21 -9.83 -9.32 27.83
C LYS A 21 -9.39 -10.69 28.31
N ASP A 22 -8.35 -10.72 29.14
CA ASP A 22 -7.91 -11.89 29.89
C ASP A 22 -8.86 -12.21 31.07
N GLU A 23 -8.59 -13.27 31.80
CA GLU A 23 -9.36 -13.66 32.98
C GLU A 23 -9.31 -12.61 34.10
N ALA A 24 -8.22 -11.85 34.20
CA ALA A 24 -8.05 -10.75 35.14
C ALA A 24 -8.76 -9.47 34.72
N GLY A 25 -9.33 -9.41 33.49
CA GLY A 25 -10.02 -8.24 32.92
C GLY A 25 -9.10 -7.23 32.22
N ASN A 26 -7.81 -7.54 32.05
CA ASN A 26 -6.86 -6.70 31.33
C ASN A 26 -7.01 -6.91 29.81
N SER A 27 -6.87 -5.84 29.03
CA SER A 27 -6.94 -5.93 27.56
C SER A 27 -5.68 -6.58 27.01
N ILE A 28 -5.86 -7.53 26.08
CA ILE A 28 -4.76 -8.21 25.39
C ILE A 28 -4.50 -7.50 24.07
N PHE A 29 -3.26 -7.04 23.87
CA PHE A 29 -2.86 -6.38 22.62
C PHE A 29 -2.43 -7.42 21.59
N PRO A 30 -2.99 -7.37 20.35
CA PRO A 30 -2.63 -8.29 19.26
C PRO A 30 -1.27 -8.01 18.64
N LEU A 31 -0.71 -6.82 18.91
CA LEU A 31 0.63 -6.41 18.51
C LEU A 31 1.32 -5.72 19.68
N SER A 32 2.59 -6.00 19.86
CA SER A 32 3.42 -5.26 20.82
C SER A 32 3.77 -3.87 20.24
N PRO A 33 4.05 -2.86 21.09
CA PRO A 33 4.50 -1.55 20.62
C PRO A 33 5.73 -1.61 19.72
N LEU A 34 6.66 -2.53 20.00
CA LEU A 34 7.87 -2.73 19.19
C LEU A 34 7.57 -3.34 17.82
N GLU A 35 6.58 -4.22 17.69
CA GLU A 35 6.12 -4.74 16.40
C GLU A 35 5.55 -3.63 15.52
N ILE A 36 4.77 -2.72 16.10
CA ILE A 36 4.20 -1.57 15.42
C ILE A 36 5.31 -0.65 14.90
N LEU A 37 6.28 -0.34 15.77
CA LEU A 37 7.44 0.47 15.38
C LEU A 37 8.26 -0.22 14.29
N TRP A 38 8.51 -1.51 14.41
CA TRP A 38 9.24 -2.29 13.42
C TRP A 38 8.54 -2.30 12.06
N ALA A 39 7.23 -2.57 12.04
CA ALA A 39 6.44 -2.56 10.82
C ALA A 39 6.47 -1.18 10.13
N ASN A 40 6.41 -0.09 10.89
CA ASN A 40 6.42 1.26 10.34
C ASN A 40 7.80 1.74 9.92
N LEU A 41 8.84 1.52 10.75
CA LEU A 41 10.20 2.00 10.46
C LEU A 41 10.94 1.10 9.48
N VAL A 42 10.90 -0.22 9.68
CA VAL A 42 11.70 -1.13 8.85
C VAL A 42 10.91 -1.56 7.61
N THR A 43 9.72 -2.11 7.79
CA THR A 43 8.96 -2.66 6.65
C THR A 43 8.40 -1.53 5.76
N SER A 44 7.61 -0.63 6.32
CA SER A 44 6.85 0.35 5.52
C SER A 44 7.71 1.48 4.95
N SER A 45 8.80 1.88 5.63
CA SER A 45 9.64 2.99 5.14
C SER A 45 10.42 2.61 3.88
N PHE A 46 11.01 1.41 3.82
CA PHE A 46 11.70 0.94 2.62
C PHE A 46 10.73 0.76 1.44
N LEU A 47 9.52 0.27 1.69
CA LEU A 47 8.48 0.17 0.67
C LEU A 47 8.04 1.55 0.16
N ALA A 48 7.89 2.52 1.06
CA ALA A 48 7.53 3.89 0.69
C ALA A 48 8.60 4.58 -0.15
N LEU A 49 9.90 4.36 0.17
CA LEU A 49 11.02 4.82 -0.67
C LEU A 49 10.97 4.15 -2.06
N GLY A 50 10.75 2.84 -2.12
CA GLY A 50 10.62 2.11 -3.37
C GLY A 50 9.49 2.61 -4.26
N LEU A 51 8.36 2.97 -3.66
CA LEU A 51 7.24 3.59 -4.37
C LEU A 51 7.56 5.00 -4.84
N GLY A 52 8.40 5.75 -4.11
CA GLY A 52 8.86 7.08 -4.50
C GLY A 52 9.84 7.07 -5.68
N LEU A 53 10.52 5.94 -5.91
CA LEU A 53 11.45 5.73 -7.03
C LEU A 53 10.75 5.17 -8.28
N GLU A 54 9.42 5.08 -8.28
CA GLU A 54 8.66 4.59 -9.44
C GLU A 54 8.81 5.57 -10.62
N GLU A 55 8.99 5.02 -11.81
CA GLU A 55 9.08 5.82 -13.04
C GLU A 55 7.79 6.60 -13.30
N ALA A 56 7.93 7.80 -13.86
CA ALA A 56 6.80 8.62 -14.30
C ALA A 56 5.96 7.87 -15.35
N GLN A 57 4.65 8.00 -15.24
CA GLN A 57 3.74 7.42 -16.23
C GLN A 57 3.91 8.15 -17.58
N PRO A 58 3.80 7.44 -18.72
CA PRO A 58 3.97 8.04 -20.05
C PRO A 58 3.02 9.21 -20.34
N ASP A 59 1.83 9.18 -19.74
CA ASP A 59 0.77 10.17 -19.92
C ASP A 59 0.89 11.40 -19.00
N ILE A 60 1.92 11.46 -18.13
CA ILE A 60 2.03 12.56 -17.14
C ILE A 60 2.18 13.93 -17.81
N MET A 61 2.84 13.98 -18.96
CA MET A 61 3.04 15.23 -19.72
C MET A 61 1.77 15.72 -20.43
N TYR A 62 0.78 14.86 -20.60
CA TYR A 62 -0.51 15.19 -21.23
C TYR A 62 -1.57 15.61 -20.20
N ARG A 63 -1.28 15.46 -18.92
CA ARG A 63 -2.20 15.87 -17.85
C ARG A 63 -2.02 17.36 -17.53
N PRO A 64 -3.12 18.07 -17.24
CA PRO A 64 -3.01 19.44 -16.76
C PRO A 64 -2.25 19.47 -15.43
N PRO A 65 -1.54 20.57 -15.12
CA PRO A 65 -0.89 20.76 -13.82
C PRO A 65 -1.87 20.54 -12.66
N HIS A 66 -1.38 20.00 -11.56
CA HIS A 66 -2.18 19.79 -10.37
C HIS A 66 -2.67 21.14 -9.81
N ASP A 67 -3.97 21.23 -9.50
CA ASP A 67 -4.54 22.42 -8.87
C ASP A 67 -4.08 22.49 -7.41
N LEU A 68 -3.28 23.50 -7.09
CA LEU A 68 -2.75 23.73 -5.75
C LEU A 68 -3.84 23.95 -4.70
N LYS A 69 -5.06 24.37 -5.11
CA LYS A 69 -6.18 24.56 -4.19
C LYS A 69 -6.78 23.24 -3.69
N VAL A 70 -6.67 22.18 -4.47
CA VAL A 70 -7.23 20.86 -4.12
C VAL A 70 -6.35 20.09 -3.13
N GLY A 71 -5.04 20.42 -3.06
CA GLY A 71 -4.09 19.74 -2.20
C GLY A 71 -3.82 18.29 -2.63
N VAL A 72 -2.91 17.62 -1.91
CA VAL A 72 -2.51 16.22 -2.19
C VAL A 72 -3.56 15.21 -1.72
N PHE A 73 -4.35 15.57 -0.71
CA PHE A 73 -5.36 14.69 -0.11
C PHE A 73 -6.72 14.90 -0.76
N THR A 74 -6.93 14.28 -1.92
CA THR A 74 -8.25 14.25 -2.55
C THR A 74 -9.20 13.33 -1.79
N ARG A 75 -10.53 13.60 -1.87
CA ARG A 75 -11.55 12.75 -1.25
C ARG A 75 -11.44 11.30 -1.71
N GLU A 76 -11.19 11.09 -2.98
CA GLU A 76 -10.98 9.77 -3.56
C GLU A 76 -9.83 9.03 -2.88
N LEU A 77 -8.69 9.69 -2.75
CA LEU A 77 -7.51 9.13 -2.15
C LEU A 77 -7.71 8.77 -0.67
N ILE A 78 -8.43 9.62 0.08
CA ILE A 78 -8.79 9.36 1.48
C ILE A 78 -9.70 8.13 1.57
N THR A 79 -10.73 8.04 0.70
CA THR A 79 -11.65 6.89 0.67
C THR A 79 -10.90 5.59 0.39
N ASP A 80 -10.01 5.57 -0.62
CA ASP A 80 -9.22 4.38 -0.94
C ASP A 80 -8.35 3.94 0.24
N LYS A 81 -7.71 4.87 0.93
CA LYS A 81 -6.90 4.56 2.12
C LYS A 81 -7.72 3.99 3.26
N MET A 82 -8.89 4.57 3.51
CA MET A 82 -9.79 4.07 4.55
C MET A 82 -10.27 2.66 4.23
N VAL A 83 -10.62 2.38 2.99
CA VAL A 83 -11.07 1.05 2.55
C VAL A 83 -9.95 0.02 2.65
N TYR A 84 -8.76 0.33 2.12
CA TYR A 84 -7.62 -0.61 2.19
C TYR A 84 -7.15 -0.84 3.63
N GLY A 85 -7.07 0.23 4.42
CA GLY A 85 -6.72 0.14 5.84
C GLY A 85 -7.73 -0.67 6.65
N SER A 86 -9.04 -0.49 6.37
CA SER A 86 -10.10 -1.26 7.03
C SER A 86 -10.04 -2.74 6.66
N PHE A 87 -9.82 -3.09 5.39
CA PHE A 87 -9.66 -4.49 4.98
C PHE A 87 -8.44 -5.12 5.64
N MET A 88 -7.31 -4.43 5.64
CA MET A 88 -6.08 -4.91 6.27
C MET A 88 -6.25 -5.09 7.79
N GLY A 89 -6.78 -4.10 8.49
CA GLY A 89 -7.00 -4.16 9.94
C GLY A 89 -7.98 -5.26 10.33
N SER A 90 -9.08 -5.41 9.58
CA SER A 90 -10.06 -6.48 9.82
C SER A 90 -9.48 -7.87 9.61
N LEU A 91 -8.65 -8.07 8.58
CA LEU A 91 -8.01 -9.36 8.33
C LEU A 91 -6.95 -9.70 9.38
N CYS A 92 -6.19 -8.72 9.87
CA CYS A 92 -5.28 -8.92 11.00
C CYS A 92 -6.06 -9.30 12.27
N LEU A 93 -7.21 -8.69 12.50
CA LEU A 93 -8.09 -9.04 13.62
C LEU A 93 -8.65 -10.46 13.47
N VAL A 94 -9.07 -10.84 12.26
CA VAL A 94 -9.53 -12.21 11.96
C VAL A 94 -8.40 -13.21 12.19
N ALA A 95 -7.17 -12.90 11.78
CA ALA A 95 -6.00 -13.75 12.04
C ALA A 95 -5.77 -13.94 13.54
N PHE A 96 -5.83 -12.87 14.34
CA PHE A 96 -5.72 -12.94 15.79
C PHE A 96 -6.83 -13.78 16.41
N ALA A 97 -8.09 -13.46 16.10
CA ALA A 97 -9.25 -14.15 16.65
C ALA A 97 -9.29 -15.63 16.24
N SER A 98 -8.88 -15.98 15.02
CA SER A 98 -8.87 -17.38 14.56
C SER A 98 -7.88 -18.25 15.32
N VAL A 99 -6.78 -17.68 15.82
CA VAL A 99 -5.84 -18.43 16.69
C VAL A 99 -6.40 -18.58 18.08
N ILE A 100 -6.95 -17.53 18.66
CA ILE A 100 -7.51 -17.57 20.03
C ILE A 100 -8.72 -18.51 20.11
N TYR A 101 -9.69 -18.37 19.20
CA TYR A 101 -10.96 -19.08 19.23
C TYR A 101 -11.01 -20.34 18.36
N GLY A 102 -10.15 -20.44 17.34
CA GLY A 102 -10.13 -21.56 16.43
C GLY A 102 -9.14 -22.67 16.85
N ALA A 103 -8.01 -22.30 17.41
CA ALA A 103 -6.97 -23.22 17.86
C ALA A 103 -6.85 -23.29 19.38
N GLY A 104 -7.29 -22.26 20.08
CA GLY A 104 -7.34 -22.18 21.54
C GLY A 104 -8.74 -22.39 22.08
N ASP A 105 -8.84 -22.45 23.40
CA ASP A 105 -10.11 -22.61 24.14
C ASP A 105 -10.81 -21.26 24.38
N GLY A 106 -10.65 -20.31 23.48
CA GLY A 106 -11.23 -18.97 23.57
C GLY A 106 -10.64 -18.15 24.72
N THR A 107 -11.50 -17.56 25.55
CA THR A 107 -11.07 -16.71 26.67
C THR A 107 -10.21 -17.46 27.69
N ALA A 108 -10.45 -18.75 27.91
CA ALA A 108 -9.65 -19.59 28.83
C ALA A 108 -8.20 -19.79 28.34
N SER A 109 -7.89 -19.59 27.08
CA SER A 109 -6.53 -19.69 26.52
C SER A 109 -5.77 -18.35 26.47
N MET A 110 -6.37 -17.28 26.98
CA MET A 110 -5.75 -15.94 26.94
C MET A 110 -4.70 -15.72 28.03
N GLY A 111 -4.61 -16.62 29.04
CA GLY A 111 -3.63 -16.52 30.12
C GLY A 111 -3.74 -15.24 30.93
N ASP A 112 -2.85 -15.08 31.92
CA ASP A 112 -2.78 -13.88 32.76
C ASP A 112 -1.50 -13.11 32.49
N ASP A 113 -1.58 -11.76 32.51
CA ASP A 113 -0.46 -10.84 32.38
C ASP A 113 0.42 -11.03 31.13
N CYS A 114 -0.16 -11.53 30.03
CA CYS A 114 0.55 -11.84 28.79
C CYS A 114 1.12 -10.61 28.07
N ASN A 115 0.78 -9.40 28.51
CA ASN A 115 1.39 -8.18 28.01
C ASN A 115 2.76 -7.89 28.64
N GLU A 116 3.01 -8.37 29.87
CA GLU A 116 4.24 -8.09 30.61
C GLU A 116 5.39 -9.02 30.20
N GLY A 117 5.13 -10.31 30.04
CA GLY A 117 6.17 -11.27 29.73
C GLY A 117 5.69 -12.63 29.27
N TRP A 118 6.64 -13.52 29.04
CA TRP A 118 6.36 -14.92 28.70
C TRP A 118 5.91 -15.69 29.95
N ASN A 119 4.75 -16.29 29.84
CA ASN A 119 4.24 -17.28 30.77
C ASN A 119 3.76 -18.54 30.02
N SER A 120 3.75 -19.70 30.63
CA SER A 120 3.26 -20.95 30.00
C SER A 120 1.78 -20.87 29.58
N THR A 121 0.97 -20.09 30.30
CA THR A 121 -0.44 -19.85 30.03
C THR A 121 -0.63 -18.89 28.82
N CYS A 122 0.38 -18.07 28.47
CA CYS A 122 0.34 -17.08 27.40
C CYS A 122 0.72 -17.64 26.03
N ARG A 123 0.96 -18.94 25.90
CA ARG A 123 1.44 -19.55 24.65
C ARG A 123 0.54 -19.21 23.45
N THR A 124 -0.76 -19.38 23.60
CA THR A 124 -1.74 -19.12 22.52
C THR A 124 -1.75 -17.65 22.12
N VAL A 125 -1.66 -16.73 23.08
CA VAL A 125 -1.60 -15.28 22.81
C VAL A 125 -0.32 -14.91 22.05
N PHE A 126 0.81 -15.51 22.41
CA PHE A 126 2.09 -15.26 21.72
C PHE A 126 2.10 -15.83 20.30
N GLU A 127 1.47 -17.00 20.07
CA GLU A 127 1.26 -17.55 18.73
C GLU A 127 0.29 -16.68 17.91
N ALA A 128 -0.78 -16.17 18.55
CA ALA A 128 -1.72 -15.25 17.91
C ALA A 128 -1.06 -13.91 17.51
N ARG A 129 -0.22 -13.33 18.37
CA ARG A 129 0.57 -12.13 18.05
C ARG A 129 1.50 -12.36 16.87
N ALA A 130 2.26 -13.45 16.88
CA ALA A 130 3.15 -13.81 15.78
C ALA A 130 2.40 -13.97 14.46
N THR A 131 1.22 -14.61 14.50
CA THR A 131 0.36 -14.78 13.31
C THR A 131 -0.18 -13.45 12.82
N THR A 132 -0.60 -12.56 13.73
CA THR A 132 -1.07 -11.22 13.40
C THR A 132 0.04 -10.36 12.81
N TYR A 133 1.24 -10.39 13.40
CA TYR A 133 2.42 -9.70 12.89
C TYR A 133 2.82 -10.20 11.50
N ALA A 134 2.85 -11.52 11.29
CA ALA A 134 3.12 -12.11 9.99
C ALA A 134 2.07 -11.66 8.96
N THR A 135 0.78 -11.73 9.32
CA THR A 135 -0.31 -11.29 8.46
C THR A 135 -0.16 -9.82 8.09
N LEU A 136 0.03 -8.93 9.07
CA LEU A 136 0.23 -7.50 8.82
C LEU A 136 1.41 -7.25 7.89
N THR A 137 2.56 -7.87 8.17
CA THR A 137 3.77 -7.70 7.36
C THR A 137 3.55 -8.15 5.91
N PHE A 138 2.96 -9.32 5.69
CA PHE A 138 2.68 -9.83 4.34
C PHE A 138 1.66 -8.98 3.60
N LEU A 139 0.61 -8.52 4.28
CA LEU A 139 -0.36 -7.59 3.70
C LEU A 139 0.28 -6.26 3.30
N LEU A 140 1.20 -5.72 4.11
CA LEU A 140 1.94 -4.51 3.78
C LEU A 140 2.83 -4.69 2.55
N LEU A 141 3.55 -5.82 2.46
CA LEU A 141 4.40 -6.13 1.32
C LEU A 141 3.60 -6.24 0.02
N VAL A 142 2.46 -6.92 0.06
CA VAL A 142 1.56 -7.05 -1.10
C VAL A 142 0.92 -5.71 -1.46
N THR A 143 0.51 -4.93 -0.45
CA THR A 143 -0.08 -3.60 -0.66
C THR A 143 0.89 -2.65 -1.38
N ALA A 144 2.20 -2.80 -1.21
CA ALA A 144 3.19 -2.00 -1.92
C ALA A 144 3.09 -2.18 -3.44
N TRP A 145 2.76 -3.37 -3.93
CA TRP A 145 2.51 -3.61 -5.35
C TRP A 145 1.11 -3.15 -5.78
N GLU A 146 0.09 -3.34 -4.93
CA GLU A 146 -1.29 -2.93 -5.21
C GLU A 146 -1.44 -1.41 -5.37
N VAL A 147 -0.68 -0.64 -4.58
CA VAL A 147 -0.72 0.83 -4.57
C VAL A 147 -0.01 1.47 -5.77
N LYS A 148 0.75 0.71 -6.56
CA LYS A 148 1.35 1.22 -7.81
C LYS A 148 0.29 1.82 -8.76
N HIS A 149 -0.92 1.23 -8.79
CA HIS A 149 -2.07 1.75 -9.52
C HIS A 149 -3.37 1.63 -8.72
N PHE A 150 -4.05 2.75 -8.49
CA PHE A 150 -5.30 2.79 -7.73
C PHE A 150 -6.55 2.38 -8.51
N SER A 151 -6.50 2.42 -9.84
CA SER A 151 -7.64 2.10 -10.71
C SER A 151 -7.42 0.87 -11.57
N ARG A 152 -6.18 0.54 -11.90
CA ARG A 152 -5.84 -0.64 -12.71
C ARG A 152 -5.64 -1.87 -11.83
N SER A 153 -6.02 -3.04 -12.34
CA SER A 153 -5.79 -4.31 -11.66
C SER A 153 -4.30 -4.61 -11.55
N LEU A 154 -3.90 -5.28 -10.46
CA LEU A 154 -2.54 -5.77 -10.28
C LEU A 154 -2.10 -6.65 -11.47
N PHE A 155 -3.03 -7.47 -11.99
CA PHE A 155 -2.75 -8.38 -13.11
C PHE A 155 -2.61 -7.69 -14.47
N ASN A 156 -3.01 -6.41 -14.59
CA ASN A 156 -2.94 -5.64 -15.83
C ASN A 156 -2.56 -4.18 -15.55
N LEU A 157 -1.34 -3.99 -15.05
CA LEU A 157 -0.83 -2.70 -14.62
C LEU A 157 -0.53 -1.76 -15.81
N ASP A 158 -0.03 -2.30 -16.91
CA ASP A 158 0.46 -1.51 -18.05
C ASP A 158 0.07 -2.17 -19.39
N PRO A 159 -1.24 -2.19 -19.75
CA PRO A 159 -1.73 -2.85 -20.96
C PRO A 159 -1.22 -2.18 -22.23
N ASP A 160 -0.93 -0.89 -22.18
CA ASP A 160 -0.48 -0.08 -23.32
C ASP A 160 0.96 -0.40 -23.74
N ARG A 161 1.80 -0.80 -22.77
CA ARG A 161 3.22 -1.09 -22.98
C ARG A 161 3.52 -2.59 -23.08
N TYR A 162 2.76 -3.40 -22.36
CA TYR A 162 2.92 -4.86 -22.29
C TYR A 162 1.56 -5.57 -22.40
N PRO A 163 1.06 -5.80 -23.62
CA PRO A 163 -0.19 -6.55 -23.81
C PRO A 163 0.02 -8.01 -23.43
N GLY A 164 -0.60 -8.47 -22.34
CA GLY A 164 -0.55 -9.88 -21.94
C GLY A 164 -0.80 -10.11 -20.45
N LYS A 165 -1.22 -11.35 -20.12
CA LYS A 165 -1.52 -11.76 -18.73
C LYS A 165 -0.27 -11.81 -17.80
N LEU A 166 0.94 -11.78 -18.35
CA LEU A 166 2.22 -11.78 -17.63
C LEU A 166 2.83 -10.37 -17.49
N SER A 167 2.10 -9.34 -17.84
CA SER A 167 2.45 -7.92 -17.66
C SER A 167 2.85 -7.57 -16.22
N VAL A 168 2.28 -8.29 -15.23
CA VAL A 168 2.59 -8.13 -13.80
C VAL A 168 4.07 -8.30 -13.51
N PHE A 169 4.68 -9.40 -13.96
CA PHE A 169 6.08 -9.69 -13.65
C PHE A 169 7.03 -8.64 -14.22
N HIS A 170 6.75 -8.17 -15.43
CA HIS A 170 7.56 -7.14 -16.06
C HIS A 170 7.43 -5.79 -15.35
N SER A 171 6.21 -5.42 -14.96
CA SER A 171 5.93 -4.20 -14.22
C SER A 171 6.53 -4.20 -12.81
N ILE A 172 6.53 -5.35 -12.12
CA ILE A 172 7.15 -5.52 -10.81
C ILE A 172 8.67 -5.45 -10.93
N TRP A 173 9.26 -6.15 -11.92
CA TRP A 173 10.71 -6.19 -12.14
C TRP A 173 11.29 -4.83 -12.55
N ARG A 174 10.53 -3.98 -13.20
CA ARG A 174 11.00 -2.66 -13.64
C ARG A 174 11.45 -1.77 -12.48
N ASN A 175 10.75 -1.81 -11.35
CA ASN A 175 11.18 -1.13 -10.12
C ASN A 175 11.98 -2.09 -9.25
N GLN A 176 13.26 -2.25 -9.57
CA GLN A 176 14.14 -3.18 -8.87
C GLN A 176 14.29 -2.85 -7.39
N PHE A 177 14.33 -1.56 -7.03
CA PHE A 177 14.43 -1.18 -5.62
C PHE A 177 13.21 -1.67 -4.81
N LEU A 178 12.00 -1.44 -5.31
CA LEU A 178 10.77 -1.91 -4.67
C LEU A 178 10.73 -3.44 -4.63
N PHE A 179 11.14 -4.11 -5.72
CA PHE A 179 11.19 -5.56 -5.79
C PHE A 179 12.09 -6.13 -4.69
N TRP A 180 13.34 -5.65 -4.59
CA TRP A 180 14.28 -6.12 -3.57
C TRP A 180 13.86 -5.71 -2.16
N ALA A 181 13.23 -4.54 -1.97
CA ALA A 181 12.68 -4.12 -0.68
C ALA A 181 11.57 -5.08 -0.19
N VAL A 182 10.68 -5.52 -1.10
CA VAL A 182 9.64 -6.51 -0.78
C VAL A 182 10.27 -7.86 -0.44
N ILE A 183 11.22 -8.35 -1.24
CA ILE A 183 11.93 -9.62 -0.95
C ILE A 183 12.65 -9.54 0.39
N ALA A 184 13.36 -8.45 0.67
CA ALA A 184 14.03 -8.24 1.95
C ALA A 184 13.02 -8.23 3.11
N GLY A 185 11.85 -7.61 2.93
CA GLY A 185 10.77 -7.61 3.92
C GLY A 185 10.27 -9.03 4.23
N PHE A 186 10.07 -9.86 3.20
CA PHE A 186 9.73 -11.27 3.41
C PHE A 186 10.84 -12.02 4.16
N VAL A 187 12.09 -11.86 3.77
CA VAL A 187 13.25 -12.54 4.38
C VAL A 187 13.41 -12.12 5.85
N ILE A 188 13.29 -10.83 6.16
CA ILE A 188 13.47 -10.28 7.51
C ILE A 188 12.32 -10.71 8.44
N ALA A 189 11.12 -10.98 7.94
CA ALA A 189 10.00 -11.43 8.74
C ALA A 189 10.29 -12.78 9.44
N PHE A 190 11.02 -13.70 8.79
CA PHE A 190 11.32 -15.00 9.38
C PHE A 190 12.21 -14.94 10.64
N PRO A 191 13.37 -14.24 10.64
CA PRO A 191 14.17 -14.08 11.86
C PRO A 191 13.40 -13.43 12.99
N VAL A 192 12.55 -12.45 12.71
CA VAL A 192 11.71 -11.79 13.73
C VAL A 192 10.78 -12.79 14.39
N ILE A 193 10.17 -13.71 13.63
CA ILE A 193 9.22 -14.70 14.14
C ILE A 193 9.92 -15.87 14.84
N TYR A 194 11.06 -16.33 14.33
CA TYR A 194 11.65 -17.60 14.77
C TYR A 194 12.89 -17.49 15.65
N LEU A 195 13.59 -16.33 15.67
CA LEU A 195 14.80 -16.21 16.48
C LEU A 195 14.45 -16.06 17.96
N PRO A 196 14.79 -17.05 18.84
CA PRO A 196 14.26 -17.13 20.21
C PRO A 196 14.56 -15.90 21.08
N ALA A 197 15.72 -15.26 20.89
CA ALA A 197 16.10 -14.05 21.62
C ALA A 197 15.27 -12.84 21.19
N VAL A 198 14.92 -12.76 19.91
CA VAL A 198 14.18 -11.64 19.33
C VAL A 198 12.68 -11.81 19.55
N ASN A 199 12.14 -13.00 19.30
CA ASN A 199 10.71 -13.20 19.35
C ASN A 199 10.15 -13.10 20.79
N ARG A 200 10.70 -13.80 21.76
CA ARG A 200 10.15 -13.86 23.12
C ARG A 200 10.47 -12.63 23.96
N VAL A 201 11.68 -12.09 23.84
CA VAL A 201 12.14 -10.98 24.69
C VAL A 201 11.75 -9.63 24.10
N VAL A 202 11.96 -9.42 22.79
CA VAL A 202 11.76 -8.13 22.13
C VAL A 202 10.32 -7.97 21.68
N PHE A 203 9.80 -8.90 20.91
CA PHE A 203 8.49 -8.78 20.26
C PHE A 203 7.35 -9.45 21.04
N LYS A 204 7.65 -10.24 22.07
CA LYS A 204 6.67 -10.93 22.90
C LYS A 204 5.73 -11.83 22.10
N HIS A 205 6.31 -12.60 21.17
CA HIS A 205 5.59 -13.61 20.39
C HIS A 205 6.36 -14.93 20.32
N GLN A 206 5.78 -15.95 19.73
CA GLN A 206 6.36 -17.29 19.57
C GLN A 206 6.31 -17.74 18.12
N GLY A 207 7.21 -18.63 17.73
CA GLY A 207 7.24 -19.20 16.37
C GLY A 207 5.93 -19.92 16.05
N ILE A 208 5.46 -19.72 14.83
CA ILE A 208 4.22 -20.27 14.28
C ILE A 208 4.52 -21.46 13.37
N SER A 209 3.57 -22.38 13.24
CA SER A 209 3.69 -23.54 12.35
C SER A 209 2.54 -23.60 11.35
N TRP A 210 1.46 -24.30 11.66
CA TRP A 210 0.28 -24.40 10.78
C TRP A 210 -0.47 -23.07 10.59
N HIS A 211 -0.26 -22.10 11.47
CA HIS A 211 -0.83 -20.75 11.38
C HIS A 211 -0.42 -20.00 10.10
N TRP A 212 0.64 -20.43 9.41
CA TRP A 212 0.97 -19.92 8.08
C TRP A 212 -0.18 -20.08 7.08
N GLY A 213 -1.00 -21.12 7.24
CA GLY A 213 -2.22 -21.28 6.45
C GLY A 213 -3.19 -20.11 6.61
N ILE A 214 -3.32 -19.58 7.84
CA ILE A 214 -4.15 -18.39 8.14
C ILE A 214 -3.55 -17.16 7.47
N VAL A 215 -2.23 -16.97 7.57
CA VAL A 215 -1.52 -15.84 6.97
C VAL A 215 -1.76 -15.81 5.45
N PHE A 216 -1.49 -16.92 4.75
CA PHE A 216 -1.70 -16.99 3.31
C PHE A 216 -3.17 -16.87 2.92
N GLY A 217 -4.08 -17.45 3.71
CA GLY A 217 -5.52 -17.27 3.53
C GLY A 217 -5.93 -15.79 3.59
N CYS A 218 -5.46 -15.07 4.60
CA CYS A 218 -5.72 -13.63 4.73
C CYS A 218 -5.14 -12.82 3.57
N VAL A 219 -3.94 -13.17 3.08
CA VAL A 219 -3.34 -12.50 1.90
C VAL A 219 -4.19 -12.71 0.65
N MET A 220 -4.67 -13.92 0.40
CA MET A 220 -5.53 -14.22 -0.75
C MET A 220 -6.87 -13.48 -0.67
N VAL A 221 -7.50 -13.47 0.51
CA VAL A 221 -8.75 -12.71 0.74
C VAL A 221 -8.52 -11.21 0.54
N TYR A 222 -7.40 -10.68 1.04
CA TYR A 222 -7.06 -9.27 0.87
C TYR A 222 -6.92 -8.88 -0.60
N LEU A 223 -6.18 -9.67 -1.39
CA LEU A 223 -6.06 -9.47 -2.83
C LEU A 223 -7.42 -9.47 -3.52
N ALA A 224 -8.28 -10.42 -3.18
CA ALA A 224 -9.63 -10.49 -3.74
C ALA A 224 -10.48 -9.26 -3.38
N LEU A 225 -10.40 -8.78 -2.13
CA LEU A 225 -11.13 -7.59 -1.68
C LEU A 225 -10.64 -6.32 -2.36
N VAL A 226 -9.33 -6.12 -2.47
CA VAL A 226 -8.73 -4.96 -3.13
C VAL A 226 -9.05 -4.95 -4.62
N GLU A 227 -8.92 -6.09 -5.31
CA GLU A 227 -9.28 -6.20 -6.73
C GLU A 227 -10.79 -5.99 -6.96
N SER A 228 -11.64 -6.48 -6.05
CA SER A 228 -13.09 -6.25 -6.10
C SER A 228 -13.40 -4.76 -5.93
N TRP A 229 -12.72 -4.07 -5.01
CA TRP A 229 -12.85 -2.63 -4.83
C TRP A 229 -12.43 -1.86 -6.08
N LYS A 230 -11.28 -2.19 -6.68
CA LYS A 230 -10.83 -1.61 -7.95
C LYS A 230 -11.81 -1.88 -9.10
N ALA A 231 -12.36 -3.10 -9.17
CA ALA A 231 -13.37 -3.43 -10.17
C ALA A 231 -14.67 -2.63 -9.97
N MET A 232 -15.10 -2.46 -8.73
CA MET A 232 -16.26 -1.64 -8.38
C MET A 232 -16.04 -0.17 -8.76
N LYS A 233 -14.88 0.39 -8.47
CA LYS A 233 -14.52 1.76 -8.88
C LYS A 233 -14.61 1.92 -10.40
N ARG A 234 -14.07 0.98 -11.16
CA ARG A 234 -14.13 1.02 -12.64
C ARG A 234 -15.58 0.94 -13.14
N ARG A 235 -16.41 0.09 -12.53
CA ARG A 235 -17.80 -0.10 -12.96
C ARG A 235 -18.70 1.10 -12.64
N PHE A 236 -18.52 1.71 -11.50
CA PHE A 236 -19.34 2.83 -11.04
C PHE A 236 -18.75 4.20 -11.36
N GLY A 237 -17.55 4.27 -11.97
CA GLY A 237 -16.86 5.52 -12.27
C GLY A 237 -16.52 6.35 -11.03
N ILE A 238 -16.44 5.70 -9.86
CA ILE A 238 -16.11 6.38 -8.61
C ILE A 238 -14.62 6.75 -8.69
N GLY A 239 -14.35 8.07 -8.62
CA GLY A 239 -12.98 8.57 -8.70
C GLY A 239 -12.40 8.72 -10.11
N SER A 240 -13.19 8.51 -11.14
CA SER A 240 -12.90 9.06 -12.46
C SER A 240 -13.11 10.57 -12.37
N GLY A 241 -12.12 11.27 -11.83
CA GLY A 241 -12.13 12.72 -11.87
C GLY A 241 -12.42 13.15 -13.30
N LYS A 242 -13.55 13.81 -13.53
CA LYS A 242 -13.96 14.36 -14.83
C LYS A 242 -12.90 15.28 -15.45
N ASN A 243 -11.78 15.49 -14.78
CA ASN A 243 -10.67 16.36 -15.14
C ASN A 243 -9.36 15.62 -15.51
N ALA A 244 -9.31 14.29 -15.55
CA ALA A 244 -8.02 13.60 -15.58
C ALA A 244 -7.74 12.70 -16.79
N THR A 245 -8.66 12.54 -17.69
CA THR A 245 -8.34 11.88 -18.95
C THR A 245 -8.81 12.74 -20.11
N LEU A 246 -7.98 13.67 -20.48
CA LEU A 246 -7.80 13.89 -21.91
C LEU A 246 -7.41 12.51 -22.44
N THR A 247 -8.34 11.84 -23.10
CA THR A 247 -8.00 10.61 -23.80
C THR A 247 -6.83 10.90 -24.73
N MET A 248 -5.98 9.91 -25.03
CA MET A 248 -4.92 10.10 -26.03
C MET A 248 -5.48 10.74 -27.29
N ALA A 249 -6.70 10.39 -27.69
CA ALA A 249 -7.43 11.01 -28.79
C ALA A 249 -7.67 12.52 -28.59
N ASP A 250 -8.03 12.96 -27.37
CA ASP A 250 -8.21 14.39 -27.07
C ASP A 250 -6.88 15.14 -27.06
N ALA A 251 -5.80 14.48 -26.62
CA ALA A 251 -4.46 15.04 -26.64
C ALA A 251 -3.92 15.14 -28.08
N GLU A 252 -4.14 14.13 -28.92
CA GLU A 252 -3.80 14.15 -30.35
C GLU A 252 -4.64 15.17 -31.10
N THR A 253 -5.94 15.29 -30.80
CA THR A 253 -6.83 16.31 -31.39
C THR A 253 -6.35 17.72 -31.01
N ARG A 254 -5.95 17.97 -29.77
CA ARG A 254 -5.40 19.26 -29.34
C ARG A 254 -4.02 19.53 -29.90
N ALA A 255 -3.18 18.52 -30.04
CA ALA A 255 -1.88 18.66 -30.72
C ALA A 255 -2.08 18.96 -32.21
N GLY A 256 -3.02 18.28 -32.86
CA GLY A 256 -3.42 18.55 -34.24
C GLY A 256 -4.00 19.95 -34.43
N LEU A 257 -4.86 20.42 -33.52
CA LEU A 257 -5.38 21.78 -33.53
C LEU A 257 -4.30 22.86 -33.31
N ARG A 258 -3.28 22.57 -32.48
CA ARG A 258 -2.12 23.46 -32.30
C ARG A 258 -1.23 23.52 -33.57
N SER A 259 -1.14 22.42 -34.30
CA SER A 259 -0.42 22.38 -35.57
C SER A 259 -1.18 23.09 -36.70
N LEU A 260 -2.52 23.23 -36.58
CA LEU A 260 -3.39 23.90 -37.52
C LEU A 260 -3.59 25.41 -37.23
N THR A 261 -3.24 25.88 -36.04
CA THR A 261 -3.14 27.32 -35.77
C THR A 261 -1.72 27.75 -36.08
N PRO A 262 -1.46 28.40 -37.25
CA PRO A 262 -0.18 29.03 -37.47
C PRO A 262 -0.09 30.20 -36.49
N ILE A 263 0.55 29.98 -35.34
CA ILE A 263 1.12 31.10 -34.60
C ILE A 263 2.09 31.71 -35.57
N SER A 264 1.64 32.83 -36.08
CA SER A 264 2.31 33.61 -37.11
C SER A 264 3.80 33.69 -36.81
N LEU A 265 4.59 32.98 -37.60
CA LEU A 265 6.01 33.24 -37.80
C LEU A 265 6.25 34.68 -38.36
N SER A 266 5.15 35.40 -38.65
CA SER A 266 5.19 36.80 -39.07
C SER A 266 5.59 37.79 -37.97
N ALA A 267 5.38 37.45 -36.66
CA ALA A 267 5.76 38.35 -35.57
C ALA A 267 7.27 38.36 -35.32
N ASN A 268 7.94 37.22 -35.50
CA ASN A 268 9.39 37.14 -35.29
C ASN A 268 10.17 37.68 -36.49
N ALA A 269 9.65 37.56 -37.73
CA ALA A 269 10.28 38.12 -38.91
C ALA A 269 10.24 39.66 -38.90
N SER A 270 9.21 40.28 -38.34
CA SER A 270 9.14 41.75 -38.23
C SER A 270 10.07 42.29 -37.12
N VAL A 271 10.33 41.53 -36.07
CA VAL A 271 11.28 41.95 -35.03
C VAL A 271 12.74 41.78 -35.48
N GLU A 272 13.08 40.72 -36.23
CA GLU A 272 14.41 40.57 -36.82
C GLU A 272 14.68 41.57 -37.94
N ALA A 273 13.68 41.88 -38.74
CA ALA A 273 13.81 42.91 -39.79
C ALA A 273 14.04 44.31 -39.21
N SER A 274 13.37 44.65 -38.08
CA SER A 274 13.57 45.95 -37.42
C SER A 274 14.90 46.01 -36.64
N TYR A 275 15.40 44.90 -36.15
CA TYR A 275 16.71 44.82 -35.47
C TYR A 275 17.86 44.97 -36.49
N ASN A 276 17.77 44.31 -37.63
CA ASN A 276 18.78 44.38 -38.66
C ASN A 276 18.80 45.75 -39.38
N ALA A 277 17.66 46.44 -39.49
CA ALA A 277 17.60 47.81 -40.03
C ALA A 277 18.29 48.84 -39.10
N SER A 278 18.24 48.64 -37.78
CA SER A 278 18.87 49.53 -36.81
C SER A 278 20.40 49.34 -36.67
N VAL A 279 20.92 48.22 -37.15
CA VAL A 279 22.38 47.90 -37.09
C VAL A 279 23.13 48.38 -38.35
N THR A 280 22.43 48.66 -39.45
CA THR A 280 23.04 49.14 -40.69
C THR A 280 23.09 50.68 -40.84
N GLU A 281 22.56 51.42 -39.85
CA GLU A 281 22.58 52.90 -39.81
C GLU A 281 23.56 53.44 -38.72
N LYS A 282 24.60 52.69 -38.35
CA LYS A 282 25.69 53.25 -37.56
C LYS A 282 27.05 53.00 -38.18
#